data_13b5b8869cbe6606398ea7fc681a83c8
#
_entry.id   13b5b8869cbe6606398ea7fc681a83c8
#
_cell.length_a   1.000
_cell.length_b   1.000
_cell.length_c   1.000
_cell.angle_alpha   90.00
_cell.angle_beta   90.00
_cell.angle_gamma   90.00
#
_symmetry.space_group_name_H-M   'P 1'
#
loop_
_entity.id
_entity.type
_entity.pdbx_description
1 polymer ?
#
loop_
_entity_poly.entity_id
_entity_poly.type
_entity_poly.pdbx_seq_one_letter_code
_entity_poly.pdbx_strand_id
1 'polypeptide(L)'
;MPALAMIFAKPNSKHTFGVSAFGISGFGVTFPEEANNPLSDNFDPSKPSNPINYPQQAGGFGRLQSDYMLLQVGLTYSYKLSDKFSIGIQPTFNYSALELIPNPLSSPSMTLGYPTSDKASAVGYGAQAGIFYDSKTGIKLGAAYKSQQYFNNFDFKNTYLDGSAAPGNTFTMNYPAIASIGTGYSKGVVDLALDYRYVLYENTDGFEAKGWTPTGSVQGFGWKNMSIVSVGLQYKGISKLPLRVGYTYSTNPIDSELAFFSTPATAVIKNAFQVGAGYQINDRFTVNGVYHYGTSSGSTAGQLLNPMAVTGSNPYGALPGTSVSYSMTTSMVMFGLNYTFSKKE
;
A
#
# COMPACT_ATOMS: atom_id res chain seq x y z
N MET A 1 7.80 -2.86 9.28
CA MET A 1 8.21 -1.44 9.43
C MET A 1 7.95 -1.00 10.86
N PRO A 2 8.86 -0.26 11.51
CA PRO A 2 8.64 0.27 12.85
C PRO A 2 7.53 1.34 12.82
N ALA A 3 6.79 1.44 13.93
CA ALA A 3 5.79 2.48 14.15
C ALA A 3 6.05 3.13 15.51
N LEU A 4 6.15 4.45 15.53
CA LEU A 4 6.36 5.24 16.74
C LEU A 4 5.33 6.36 16.79
N ALA A 5 4.73 6.59 17.97
CA ALA A 5 3.90 7.75 18.22
C ALA A 5 4.10 8.25 19.64
N MET A 6 4.11 9.57 19.81
CA MET A 6 4.18 10.25 21.11
C MET A 6 3.05 11.29 21.17
N ILE A 7 2.36 11.35 22.30
CA ILE A 7 1.25 12.28 22.53
C ILE A 7 1.56 13.11 23.78
N PHE A 8 1.38 14.41 23.65
CA PHE A 8 1.57 15.40 24.73
C PHE A 8 0.23 16.08 25.02
N ALA A 9 -0.39 15.69 26.12
CA ALA A 9 -1.65 16.26 26.59
C ALA A 9 -1.49 16.65 28.07
N LYS A 10 -1.86 17.88 28.43
CA LYS A 10 -1.92 18.30 29.85
C LYS A 10 -3.34 18.04 30.38
N PRO A 11 -3.51 17.62 31.64
CA PRO A 11 -4.82 17.56 32.29
C PRO A 11 -5.57 18.89 32.09
N ASN A 12 -6.87 18.82 31.79
CA ASN A 12 -7.75 19.98 31.59
C ASN A 12 -7.37 20.93 30.43
N SER A 13 -6.36 20.62 29.65
CA SER A 13 -6.04 21.39 28.44
C SER A 13 -7.00 21.04 27.29
N LYS A 14 -7.38 22.08 26.54
CA LYS A 14 -8.06 21.89 25.24
C LYS A 14 -7.11 21.53 24.10
N HIS A 15 -5.79 21.64 24.30
CA HIS A 15 -4.74 21.46 23.33
C HIS A 15 -4.05 20.12 23.54
N THR A 16 -3.86 19.36 22.45
CA THR A 16 -3.07 18.13 22.43
C THR A 16 -2.12 18.19 21.24
N PHE A 17 -0.87 17.79 21.45
CA PHE A 17 0.16 17.69 20.43
C PHE A 17 0.58 16.23 20.28
N GLY A 18 1.00 15.85 19.10
CA GLY A 18 1.51 14.51 18.82
C GLY A 18 2.56 14.51 17.73
N VAL A 19 3.44 13.54 17.79
CA VAL A 19 4.41 13.21 16.74
C VAL A 19 4.26 11.74 16.41
N SER A 20 4.29 11.40 15.14
CA SER A 20 4.20 10.01 14.70
C SER A 20 5.16 9.75 13.54
N ALA A 21 5.70 8.52 13.48
CA ALA A 21 6.51 8.04 12.37
C ALA A 21 6.18 6.58 12.13
N PHE A 22 5.67 6.24 10.94
CA PHE A 22 5.34 4.87 10.56
C PHE A 22 5.26 4.68 9.04
N GLY A 23 5.44 3.44 8.60
CA GLY A 23 5.19 3.07 7.21
C GLY A 23 3.70 3.07 6.92
N ILE A 24 3.28 3.82 5.91
CA ILE A 24 1.87 3.95 5.51
C ILE A 24 1.54 3.20 4.23
N SER A 25 2.55 2.84 3.45
CA SER A 25 2.43 2.05 2.23
C SER A 25 3.70 1.28 1.94
N GLY A 26 3.58 0.23 1.17
CA GLY A 26 4.66 -0.56 0.66
C GLY A 26 4.13 -1.75 -0.12
N PHE A 27 4.83 -2.10 -1.17
CA PHE A 27 4.61 -3.34 -1.89
C PHE A 27 5.95 -3.92 -2.31
N GLY A 28 5.98 -5.22 -2.52
CA GLY A 28 7.14 -5.90 -3.04
C GLY A 28 6.74 -7.25 -3.58
N VAL A 29 7.26 -7.58 -4.74
CA VAL A 29 7.13 -8.90 -5.32
C VAL A 29 8.51 -9.41 -5.70
N THR A 30 8.70 -10.71 -5.70
CA THR A 30 9.88 -11.38 -6.22
C THR A 30 9.43 -12.66 -6.90
N PHE A 31 9.39 -12.61 -8.23
CA PHE A 31 9.17 -13.79 -9.05
C PHE A 31 10.51 -14.14 -9.69
N PRO A 32 11.11 -15.31 -9.37
CA PRO A 32 12.39 -15.71 -9.92
C PRO A 32 12.31 -15.93 -11.43
N GLU A 33 13.44 -15.80 -12.11
CA GLU A 33 13.55 -16.24 -13.50
C GLU A 33 13.21 -17.73 -13.61
N GLU A 34 12.49 -18.09 -14.67
CA GLU A 34 12.06 -19.47 -14.92
C GLU A 34 13.26 -20.31 -15.37
N ALA A 35 13.57 -21.34 -14.58
CA ALA A 35 14.68 -22.23 -14.88
C ALA A 35 14.42 -23.15 -16.09
N ASN A 36 13.14 -23.57 -16.27
CA ASN A 36 12.72 -24.37 -17.41
C ASN A 36 12.33 -23.45 -18.59
N ASN A 37 13.32 -22.81 -19.20
CA ASN A 37 13.13 -21.85 -20.29
C ASN A 37 13.87 -22.27 -21.57
N PRO A 38 13.48 -21.76 -22.75
CA PRO A 38 14.02 -22.18 -24.05
C PRO A 38 15.53 -21.96 -24.24
N LEU A 39 16.20 -21.18 -23.39
CA LEU A 39 17.66 -20.94 -23.43
C LEU A 39 18.42 -21.85 -22.47
N SER A 40 17.72 -22.65 -21.66
CA SER A 40 18.34 -23.57 -20.71
C SER A 40 18.76 -24.87 -21.43
N ASP A 41 19.98 -25.36 -21.15
CA ASP A 41 20.48 -26.64 -21.65
C ASP A 41 19.58 -27.85 -21.23
N ASN A 42 18.80 -27.69 -20.17
CA ASN A 42 17.91 -28.68 -19.61
C ASN A 42 16.42 -28.37 -19.89
N PHE A 43 16.13 -27.56 -20.92
CA PHE A 43 14.76 -27.22 -21.24
C PHE A 43 13.92 -28.44 -21.61
N ASP A 44 12.81 -28.61 -20.91
CA ASP A 44 11.86 -29.68 -21.13
C ASP A 44 10.46 -29.08 -21.39
N PRO A 45 10.01 -29.04 -22.66
CA PRO A 45 8.71 -28.44 -23.02
C PRO A 45 7.50 -29.21 -22.48
N SER A 46 7.70 -30.43 -21.94
CA SER A 46 6.64 -31.22 -21.31
C SER A 46 6.38 -30.79 -19.85
N LYS A 47 7.29 -30.05 -19.24
CA LYS A 47 7.15 -29.55 -17.87
C LYS A 47 6.44 -28.18 -17.85
N PRO A 48 5.62 -27.94 -16.83
CA PRO A 48 5.06 -26.61 -16.62
C PRO A 48 6.16 -25.55 -16.52
N SER A 49 5.97 -24.43 -17.17
CA SER A 49 6.86 -23.26 -17.10
C SER A 49 6.05 -21.98 -17.20
N ASN A 50 6.63 -20.88 -16.73
CA ASN A 50 6.02 -19.55 -16.79
C ASN A 50 6.74 -18.68 -17.83
N PRO A 51 6.20 -18.51 -19.05
CA PRO A 51 6.84 -17.74 -20.11
C PRO A 51 7.05 -16.25 -19.77
N ILE A 52 6.27 -15.68 -18.82
CA ILE A 52 6.47 -14.30 -18.35
C ILE A 52 7.84 -14.15 -17.70
N ASN A 53 8.30 -15.19 -16.98
CA ASN A 53 9.58 -15.20 -16.28
C ASN A 53 10.73 -15.83 -17.10
N TYR A 54 10.53 -16.13 -18.39
CA TYR A 54 11.63 -16.49 -19.26
C TYR A 54 12.65 -15.34 -19.36
N PRO A 55 13.94 -15.60 -19.59
CA PRO A 55 14.90 -14.56 -19.91
C PRO A 55 14.38 -13.61 -21.00
N GLN A 56 14.73 -12.33 -20.96
CA GLN A 56 14.25 -11.36 -21.95
C GLN A 56 14.61 -11.75 -23.39
N GLN A 57 15.77 -12.41 -23.58
CA GLN A 57 16.20 -12.95 -24.87
C GLN A 57 15.31 -14.08 -25.38
N ALA A 58 14.54 -14.73 -24.48
CA ALA A 58 13.54 -15.75 -24.84
C ALA A 58 12.09 -15.19 -24.87
N GLY A 59 11.94 -13.87 -24.88
CA GLY A 59 10.67 -13.17 -24.99
C GLY A 59 9.89 -12.99 -23.68
N GLY A 60 10.47 -13.32 -22.53
CA GLY A 60 9.92 -13.02 -21.20
C GLY A 60 10.44 -11.70 -20.63
N PHE A 61 10.33 -11.55 -19.31
CA PHE A 61 10.84 -10.38 -18.55
C PHE A 61 11.98 -10.75 -17.61
N GLY A 62 12.37 -12.03 -17.53
CA GLY A 62 13.33 -12.54 -16.57
C GLY A 62 12.78 -12.55 -15.14
N ARG A 63 13.67 -12.29 -14.18
CA ARG A 63 13.28 -12.07 -12.78
C ARG A 63 12.44 -10.79 -12.67
N LEU A 64 11.26 -10.90 -12.07
CA LEU A 64 10.42 -9.75 -11.75
C LEU A 64 10.55 -9.44 -10.27
N GLN A 65 11.05 -8.26 -9.93
CA GLN A 65 11.16 -7.79 -8.56
C GLN A 65 10.73 -6.32 -8.48
N SER A 66 9.98 -6.00 -7.44
CA SER A 66 9.74 -4.63 -6.99
C SER A 66 9.97 -4.53 -5.50
N ASP A 67 10.47 -3.40 -5.03
CA ASP A 67 10.60 -3.06 -3.61
C ASP A 67 10.22 -1.60 -3.43
N TYR A 68 9.03 -1.36 -2.89
CA TYR A 68 8.50 -0.03 -2.59
C TYR A 68 8.23 0.12 -1.11
N MET A 69 8.71 1.21 -0.54
CA MET A 69 8.39 1.60 0.84
C MET A 69 8.06 3.09 0.93
N LEU A 70 7.14 3.42 1.82
CA LEU A 70 6.77 4.79 2.15
C LEU A 70 6.65 4.97 3.65
N LEU A 71 7.53 5.82 4.20
CA LEU A 71 7.55 6.26 5.58
C LEU A 71 6.91 7.65 5.68
N GLN A 72 6.04 7.86 6.66
CA GLN A 72 5.44 9.14 6.96
C GLN A 72 5.77 9.60 8.38
N VAL A 73 6.18 10.85 8.51
CA VAL A 73 6.28 11.59 9.79
C VAL A 73 5.15 12.61 9.84
N GLY A 74 4.39 12.61 10.92
CA GLY A 74 3.25 13.51 11.13
C GLY A 74 3.40 14.31 12.42
N LEU A 75 3.12 15.63 12.34
CA LEU A 75 3.06 16.53 13.48
C LEU A 75 1.60 16.89 13.73
N THR A 76 1.00 16.33 14.78
CA THR A 76 -0.43 16.46 15.06
C THR A 76 -0.70 17.59 16.03
N TYR A 77 -1.67 18.42 15.71
CA TYR A 77 -2.30 19.35 16.64
C TYR A 77 -3.79 19.05 16.71
N SER A 78 -4.34 18.94 17.92
CA SER A 78 -5.77 18.73 18.17
C SER A 78 -6.29 19.74 19.18
N TYR A 79 -7.50 20.21 18.95
CA TYR A 79 -8.19 21.19 19.80
C TYR A 79 -9.59 20.71 20.18
N LYS A 80 -9.92 20.73 21.47
CA LYS A 80 -11.26 20.48 22.00
C LYS A 80 -12.12 21.72 21.85
N LEU A 81 -13.05 21.73 20.90
CA LEU A 81 -14.04 22.80 20.75
C LEU A 81 -15.02 22.80 21.92
N SER A 82 -15.44 21.59 22.35
CA SER A 82 -16.29 21.36 23.52
C SER A 82 -15.96 20.00 24.14
N ASP A 83 -16.66 19.60 25.19
CA ASP A 83 -16.48 18.28 25.81
C ASP A 83 -16.86 17.12 24.85
N LYS A 84 -17.64 17.41 23.80
CA LYS A 84 -18.09 16.43 22.84
C LYS A 84 -17.39 16.53 21.47
N PHE A 85 -16.88 17.70 21.10
CA PHE A 85 -16.31 17.95 19.76
C PHE A 85 -14.82 18.27 19.82
N SER A 86 -14.04 17.65 18.95
CA SER A 86 -12.63 17.95 18.71
C SER A 86 -12.36 18.08 17.22
N ILE A 87 -11.37 18.89 16.88
CA ILE A 87 -10.80 19.01 15.54
C ILE A 87 -9.31 18.73 15.62
N GLY A 88 -8.73 18.25 14.52
CA GLY A 88 -7.29 18.02 14.42
C GLY A 88 -6.75 18.28 13.04
N ILE A 89 -5.49 18.69 13.00
CA ILE A 89 -4.72 18.87 11.77
C ILE A 89 -3.36 18.21 11.95
N GLN A 90 -2.84 17.64 10.87
CA GLN A 90 -1.52 17.01 10.86
C GLN A 90 -0.84 17.27 9.52
N PRO A 91 0.09 18.23 9.42
CA PRO A 91 1.07 18.26 8.34
C PRO A 91 1.91 16.99 8.37
N THR A 92 2.27 16.49 7.18
CA THR A 92 2.99 15.22 6.99
C THR A 92 4.17 15.41 6.07
N PHE A 93 5.29 14.77 6.43
CA PHE A 93 6.50 14.66 5.65
C PHE A 93 6.75 13.20 5.35
N ASN A 94 7.12 12.90 4.12
CA ASN A 94 7.18 11.54 3.63
C ASN A 94 8.54 11.28 2.98
N TYR A 95 9.03 10.05 3.15
CA TYR A 95 10.15 9.49 2.43
C TYR A 95 9.72 8.20 1.76
N SER A 96 10.06 8.04 0.48
CA SER A 96 9.73 6.87 -0.29
C SER A 96 10.95 6.34 -1.02
N ALA A 97 11.02 5.03 -1.22
CA ALA A 97 12.04 4.38 -2.03
C ALA A 97 11.40 3.31 -2.92
N LEU A 98 11.89 3.20 -4.17
CA LEU A 98 11.38 2.26 -5.17
C LEU A 98 12.54 1.67 -5.98
N GLU A 99 12.49 0.34 -6.17
CA GLU A 99 13.39 -0.43 -7.04
C GLU A 99 12.55 -1.33 -7.94
N LEU A 100 12.94 -1.46 -9.21
CA LEU A 100 12.22 -2.26 -10.22
C LEU A 100 13.21 -3.09 -11.05
N ILE A 101 12.95 -4.39 -11.13
CA ILE A 101 13.72 -5.37 -11.92
C ILE A 101 12.74 -6.25 -12.72
N PRO A 102 12.67 -6.14 -14.05
CA PRO A 102 13.18 -5.01 -14.85
C PRO A 102 12.40 -3.73 -14.53
N ASN A 103 12.92 -2.58 -14.99
CA ASN A 103 12.26 -1.28 -14.88
C ASN A 103 11.36 -1.02 -16.09
N PRO A 104 10.05 -1.25 -16.00
CA PRO A 104 9.12 -1.06 -17.13
C PRO A 104 8.82 0.42 -17.41
N LEU A 105 9.24 1.33 -16.51
CA LEU A 105 9.07 2.77 -16.65
C LEU A 105 10.18 3.38 -17.52
N SER A 106 11.24 2.61 -17.85
CA SER A 106 12.29 2.95 -18.79
C SER A 106 11.95 2.43 -20.17
N SER A 107 12.46 3.08 -21.21
CA SER A 107 12.33 2.60 -22.58
C SER A 107 13.18 1.35 -22.80
N PRO A 108 12.64 0.25 -23.36
CA PRO A 108 13.43 -0.93 -23.64
C PRO A 108 14.38 -0.72 -24.82
N SER A 109 15.53 -1.39 -24.76
CA SER A 109 16.39 -1.57 -25.95
C SER A 109 15.83 -2.66 -26.85
N MET A 110 15.93 -2.51 -28.15
CA MET A 110 15.52 -3.53 -29.12
C MET A 110 16.34 -4.83 -29.03
N THR A 111 17.56 -4.77 -28.49
CA THR A 111 18.47 -5.93 -28.38
C THR A 111 18.67 -6.40 -26.96
N LEU A 112 18.58 -5.50 -25.94
CA LEU A 112 18.89 -5.79 -24.54
C LEU A 112 17.63 -5.82 -23.65
N GLY A 113 16.45 -5.46 -24.20
CA GLY A 113 15.19 -5.43 -23.47
C GLY A 113 15.09 -4.29 -22.44
N TYR A 114 14.28 -4.46 -21.43
CA TYR A 114 14.14 -3.50 -20.32
C TYR A 114 15.33 -3.58 -19.37
N PRO A 115 15.90 -2.42 -18.95
CA PRO A 115 16.97 -2.40 -17.96
C PRO A 115 16.43 -2.72 -16.56
N THR A 116 17.33 -2.92 -15.61
CA THR A 116 17.06 -2.92 -14.17
C THR A 116 17.30 -1.51 -13.61
N SER A 117 16.60 -1.14 -12.54
CA SER A 117 16.87 0.13 -11.84
C SER A 117 17.65 -0.09 -10.56
N ASP A 118 18.48 0.89 -10.19
CA ASP A 118 18.91 1.08 -8.82
C ASP A 118 17.72 1.54 -7.96
N LYS A 119 17.86 1.42 -6.63
CA LYS A 119 16.86 1.94 -5.69
C LYS A 119 16.85 3.46 -5.72
N ALA A 120 15.82 4.06 -6.30
CA ALA A 120 15.56 5.49 -6.29
C ALA A 120 14.78 5.91 -5.05
N SER A 121 14.94 7.16 -4.61
CA SER A 121 14.19 7.72 -3.49
C SER A 121 13.53 9.04 -3.83
N ALA A 122 12.41 9.33 -3.15
CA ALA A 122 11.68 10.57 -3.29
C ALA A 122 11.23 11.05 -1.90
N VAL A 123 11.16 12.37 -1.73
CA VAL A 123 10.60 13.01 -0.54
C VAL A 123 9.30 13.71 -0.90
N GLY A 124 8.38 13.76 0.04
CA GLY A 124 7.06 14.31 -0.21
C GLY A 124 6.44 14.96 1.02
N TYR A 125 5.36 15.65 0.80
CA TYR A 125 4.60 16.34 1.84
C TYR A 125 3.09 16.28 1.57
N GLY A 126 2.33 16.52 2.62
CA GLY A 126 0.89 16.59 2.58
C GLY A 126 0.32 17.00 3.93
N ALA A 127 -0.96 16.82 4.11
CA ALA A 127 -1.62 17.08 5.37
C ALA A 127 -2.85 16.18 5.52
N GLN A 128 -3.30 16.04 6.77
CA GLN A 128 -4.65 15.53 7.03
C GLN A 128 -5.35 16.40 8.07
N ALA A 129 -6.68 16.44 7.99
CA ALA A 129 -7.52 17.11 8.96
C ALA A 129 -8.69 16.19 9.32
N GLY A 130 -9.24 16.37 10.52
CA GLY A 130 -10.36 15.57 10.96
C GLY A 130 -11.17 16.24 12.06
N ILE A 131 -12.38 15.73 12.20
CA ILE A 131 -13.32 16.08 13.28
C ILE A 131 -13.70 14.82 14.03
N PHE A 132 -13.94 14.95 15.31
CA PHE A 132 -14.36 13.84 16.17
C PHE A 132 -15.44 14.30 17.13
N TYR A 133 -16.52 13.51 17.21
CA TYR A 133 -17.61 13.69 18.13
C TYR A 133 -17.71 12.50 19.10
N ASP A 134 -17.83 12.79 20.39
CA ASP A 134 -18.09 11.82 21.47
C ASP A 134 -19.35 12.24 22.20
N SER A 135 -20.44 11.48 22.04
CA SER A 135 -21.73 11.76 22.69
C SER A 135 -21.70 11.74 24.22
N LYS A 136 -20.66 11.13 24.83
CA LYS A 136 -20.55 10.75 26.25
C LYS A 136 -21.54 9.68 26.71
N THR A 137 -22.39 9.18 25.79
CA THR A 137 -23.35 8.09 26.04
C THR A 137 -22.95 6.78 25.37
N GLY A 138 -21.73 6.76 24.78
CA GLY A 138 -21.13 5.60 24.12
C GLY A 138 -20.98 5.75 22.60
N ILE A 139 -21.75 6.62 21.94
CA ILE A 139 -21.67 6.85 20.49
C ILE A 139 -20.50 7.79 20.19
N LYS A 140 -19.70 7.43 19.20
CA LYS A 140 -18.58 8.23 18.67
C LYS A 140 -18.71 8.32 17.17
N LEU A 141 -18.43 9.48 16.60
CA LEU A 141 -18.39 9.73 15.16
C LEU A 141 -17.10 10.41 14.79
N GLY A 142 -16.55 10.08 13.64
CA GLY A 142 -15.34 10.73 13.12
C GLY A 142 -15.41 10.89 11.62
N ALA A 143 -14.82 11.97 11.12
CA ALA A 143 -14.54 12.14 9.71
C ALA A 143 -13.14 12.74 9.54
N ALA A 144 -12.41 12.30 8.53
CA ALA A 144 -11.07 12.79 8.23
C ALA A 144 -10.84 12.82 6.73
N TYR A 145 -10.03 13.77 6.32
CA TYR A 145 -9.50 13.86 4.97
C TYR A 145 -7.99 13.97 5.02
N LYS A 146 -7.32 13.05 4.34
CA LYS A 146 -5.89 13.07 4.06
C LYS A 146 -5.70 13.56 2.64
N SER A 147 -4.97 14.64 2.45
CA SER A 147 -4.65 15.12 1.11
C SER A 147 -3.78 14.10 0.38
N GLN A 148 -3.72 14.19 -0.94
CA GLN A 148 -2.65 13.57 -1.70
C GLN A 148 -1.31 13.98 -1.09
N GLN A 149 -0.37 13.02 -1.01
CA GLN A 149 1.00 13.30 -0.60
C GLN A 149 1.82 13.49 -1.87
N TYR A 150 2.31 14.71 -2.07
CA TYR A 150 3.05 15.11 -3.25
C TYR A 150 4.51 14.80 -3.09
N PHE A 151 5.08 14.08 -4.04
CA PHE A 151 6.49 13.69 -4.07
C PHE A 151 7.23 14.37 -5.22
N ASN A 152 8.52 14.64 -5.01
CA ASN A 152 9.41 14.85 -6.15
C ASN A 152 9.58 13.53 -6.93
N ASN A 153 10.18 13.61 -8.13
CA ASN A 153 10.40 12.44 -8.95
C ASN A 153 11.35 11.43 -8.30
N PHE A 154 11.10 10.15 -8.58
CA PHE A 154 12.12 9.12 -8.49
C PHE A 154 13.05 9.25 -9.69
N ASP A 155 14.32 9.41 -9.45
CA ASP A 155 15.37 9.51 -10.49
C ASP A 155 16.08 8.16 -10.57
N PHE A 156 15.71 7.34 -11.56
CA PHE A 156 16.27 6.00 -11.73
C PHE A 156 17.58 6.05 -12.52
N LYS A 157 18.59 5.38 -11.98
CA LYS A 157 19.78 4.94 -12.72
C LYS A 157 19.53 3.52 -13.16
N ASN A 158 19.79 3.26 -14.43
CA ASN A 158 19.45 1.99 -15.04
C ASN A 158 20.68 1.28 -15.58
N THR A 159 20.65 -0.05 -15.57
CA THR A 159 21.69 -0.93 -16.09
C THR A 159 21.04 -2.07 -16.87
N TYR A 160 21.52 -2.36 -18.08
CA TYR A 160 21.07 -3.52 -18.83
C TYR A 160 21.59 -4.83 -18.22
N LEU A 161 20.97 -5.96 -18.60
CA LEU A 161 21.33 -7.28 -18.04
C LEU A 161 22.75 -7.71 -18.38
N ASP A 162 23.37 -7.15 -19.42
CA ASP A 162 24.77 -7.40 -19.78
C ASP A 162 25.76 -6.53 -18.97
N GLY A 163 25.28 -5.73 -18.05
CA GLY A 163 26.05 -4.81 -17.22
C GLY A 163 26.36 -3.47 -17.86
N SER A 164 25.94 -3.22 -19.11
CA SER A 164 26.13 -1.91 -19.75
C SER A 164 25.18 -0.86 -19.18
N ALA A 165 25.61 0.41 -19.20
CA ALA A 165 24.78 1.52 -18.72
C ALA A 165 23.57 1.74 -19.63
N ALA A 166 22.40 1.87 -19.04
CA ALA A 166 21.17 2.23 -19.72
C ALA A 166 20.77 3.69 -19.42
N PRO A 167 19.99 4.33 -20.31
CA PRO A 167 19.48 5.68 -20.06
C PRO A 167 18.69 5.74 -18.74
N GLY A 168 18.99 6.75 -17.92
CA GLY A 168 18.18 7.05 -16.73
C GLY A 168 16.78 7.54 -17.13
N ASN A 169 15.85 7.39 -16.23
CA ASN A 169 14.49 7.93 -16.38
C ASN A 169 13.94 8.44 -15.06
N THR A 170 12.93 9.27 -15.13
CA THR A 170 12.21 9.81 -13.96
C THR A 170 10.79 9.30 -13.93
N PHE A 171 10.22 9.16 -12.71
CA PHE A 171 8.84 8.79 -12.53
C PHE A 171 8.26 9.48 -11.30
N THR A 172 7.08 10.08 -11.43
CA THR A 172 6.34 10.65 -10.31
C THR A 172 5.33 9.63 -9.81
N MET A 173 5.36 9.32 -8.52
CA MET A 173 4.36 8.49 -7.87
C MET A 173 3.93 9.10 -6.55
N ASN A 174 2.78 9.74 -6.55
CA ASN A 174 2.20 10.34 -5.38
C ASN A 174 1.42 9.29 -4.56
N TYR A 175 1.17 9.58 -3.29
CA TYR A 175 0.27 8.76 -2.47
C TYR A 175 -1.14 9.37 -2.50
N PRO A 176 -2.19 8.57 -2.76
CA PRO A 176 -3.53 9.08 -3.02
C PRO A 176 -4.16 9.81 -1.83
N ALA A 177 -5.06 10.72 -2.13
CA ALA A 177 -5.92 11.33 -1.14
C ALA A 177 -6.92 10.28 -0.59
N ILE A 178 -7.29 10.43 0.69
CA ILE A 178 -8.20 9.49 1.37
C ILE A 178 -9.24 10.28 2.13
N ALA A 179 -10.51 10.05 1.81
CA ALA A 179 -11.64 10.48 2.64
C ALA A 179 -12.07 9.33 3.55
N SER A 180 -12.34 9.63 4.82
CA SER A 180 -12.69 8.63 5.83
C SER A 180 -13.85 9.10 6.68
N ILE A 181 -14.76 8.19 7.01
CA ILE A 181 -15.82 8.39 7.99
C ILE A 181 -15.92 7.14 8.86
N GLY A 182 -16.16 7.33 10.14
CA GLY A 182 -16.26 6.21 11.07
C GLY A 182 -17.28 6.47 12.19
N THR A 183 -17.80 5.37 12.73
CA THR A 183 -18.64 5.37 13.90
C THR A 183 -18.17 4.33 14.90
N GLY A 184 -18.34 4.62 16.17
CA GLY A 184 -18.04 3.70 17.26
C GLY A 184 -19.15 3.68 18.30
N TYR A 185 -19.27 2.56 18.99
CA TYR A 185 -20.16 2.41 20.13
C TYR A 185 -19.45 1.71 21.28
N SER A 186 -19.42 2.35 22.45
CA SER A 186 -18.78 1.81 23.65
C SER A 186 -19.81 1.72 24.77
N LYS A 187 -20.10 0.49 25.24
CA LYS A 187 -21.00 0.27 26.40
C LYS A 187 -20.52 -0.90 27.25
N GLY A 188 -20.29 -0.62 28.53
CA GLY A 188 -19.79 -1.62 29.45
C GLY A 188 -18.46 -2.22 29.00
N VAL A 189 -18.45 -3.52 28.75
CA VAL A 189 -17.23 -4.28 28.38
C VAL A 189 -17.02 -4.41 26.88
N VAL A 190 -17.89 -3.83 26.04
CA VAL A 190 -17.86 -3.97 24.59
C VAL A 190 -17.62 -2.63 23.92
N ASP A 191 -16.67 -2.60 22.96
CA ASP A 191 -16.52 -1.51 21.99
C ASP A 191 -16.72 -2.08 20.58
N LEU A 192 -17.50 -1.37 19.76
CA LEU A 192 -17.70 -1.63 18.33
C LEU A 192 -17.18 -0.46 17.53
N ALA A 193 -16.64 -0.72 16.34
CA ALA A 193 -16.21 0.30 15.38
C ALA A 193 -16.59 -0.13 13.97
N LEU A 194 -17.00 0.83 13.15
CA LEU A 194 -17.24 0.69 11.72
C LEU A 194 -16.64 1.91 11.02
N ASP A 195 -15.76 1.66 10.06
CA ASP A 195 -15.08 2.69 9.28
C ASP A 195 -15.27 2.46 7.79
N TYR A 196 -15.44 3.55 7.05
CA TYR A 196 -15.39 3.59 5.60
C TYR A 196 -14.29 4.53 5.15
N ARG A 197 -13.49 4.09 4.17
CA ARG A 197 -12.45 4.91 3.52
C ARG A 197 -12.60 4.83 2.01
N TYR A 198 -12.43 5.96 1.36
CA TYR A 198 -12.42 6.09 -0.09
C TYR A 198 -11.07 6.65 -0.52
N VAL A 199 -10.35 5.88 -1.34
CA VAL A 199 -8.98 6.17 -1.79
C VAL A 199 -9.02 6.59 -3.25
N LEU A 200 -8.44 7.75 -3.56
CA LEU A 200 -8.59 8.47 -4.84
C LEU A 200 -7.39 8.20 -5.77
N TYR A 201 -7.26 6.97 -6.29
CA TYR A 201 -6.17 6.61 -7.21
C TYR A 201 -6.31 7.20 -8.62
N GLU A 202 -7.54 7.36 -9.14
CA GLU A 202 -7.80 7.82 -10.51
C GLU A 202 -7.34 9.25 -10.80
N ASN A 203 -6.98 10.02 -9.76
CA ASN A 203 -6.47 11.39 -9.88
C ASN A 203 -5.10 11.53 -9.18
N THR A 204 -4.32 10.47 -9.17
CA THR A 204 -3.04 10.42 -8.45
C THR A 204 -1.93 10.08 -9.43
N ASP A 205 -0.93 10.96 -9.55
CA ASP A 205 0.23 10.75 -10.42
C ASP A 205 0.87 9.38 -10.16
N GLY A 206 1.22 8.67 -11.23
CA GLY A 206 1.73 7.31 -11.21
C GLY A 206 0.66 6.23 -11.21
N PHE A 207 -0.57 6.53 -10.75
CA PHE A 207 -1.69 5.58 -10.73
C PHE A 207 -2.75 5.89 -11.79
N GLU A 208 -2.98 7.17 -12.14
CA GLU A 208 -4.02 7.59 -13.09
C GLU A 208 -3.67 7.23 -14.54
N ALA A 209 -2.41 7.43 -14.93
CA ALA A 209 -1.92 7.17 -16.26
C ALA A 209 -1.94 5.67 -16.57
N LYS A 210 -2.16 5.32 -17.83
CA LYS A 210 -2.26 3.94 -18.31
C LYS A 210 -1.78 3.82 -19.74
N GLY A 211 -1.28 2.64 -20.08
CA GLY A 211 -0.76 2.34 -21.41
C GLY A 211 0.74 2.59 -21.54
N TRP A 212 1.17 2.77 -22.77
CA TRP A 212 2.55 2.86 -23.18
C TRP A 212 2.91 4.26 -23.66
N THR A 213 4.15 4.67 -23.42
CA THR A 213 4.74 5.81 -24.13
C THR A 213 5.07 5.42 -25.57
N PRO A 214 5.34 6.36 -26.47
CA PRO A 214 5.80 6.05 -27.85
C PRO A 214 7.09 5.22 -27.90
N THR A 215 7.88 5.21 -26.83
CA THR A 215 9.13 4.45 -26.71
C THR A 215 8.97 3.10 -26.03
N GLY A 216 7.73 2.69 -25.69
CA GLY A 216 7.43 1.38 -25.09
C GLY A 216 7.60 1.30 -23.57
N SER A 217 7.82 2.41 -22.87
CA SER A 217 7.77 2.41 -21.40
C SER A 217 6.32 2.51 -20.88
N VAL A 218 6.07 1.98 -19.69
CA VAL A 218 4.77 2.06 -19.02
C VAL A 218 4.55 3.47 -18.47
N GLN A 219 3.35 4.04 -18.67
CA GLN A 219 2.99 5.38 -18.19
C GLN A 219 2.58 5.42 -16.72
N GLY A 220 1.94 4.35 -16.23
CA GLY A 220 1.44 4.21 -14.87
C GLY A 220 0.58 2.96 -14.72
N PHE A 221 -0.03 2.78 -13.55
CA PHE A 221 -0.75 1.55 -13.22
C PHE A 221 -2.20 1.52 -13.73
N GLY A 222 -2.84 2.65 -13.99
CA GLY A 222 -4.24 2.77 -14.39
C GLY A 222 -5.22 2.28 -13.32
N TRP A 223 -4.94 2.56 -12.02
CA TRP A 223 -5.78 2.09 -10.92
C TRP A 223 -7.04 2.93 -10.75
N LYS A 224 -8.14 2.24 -10.44
CA LYS A 224 -9.41 2.85 -10.04
C LYS A 224 -9.41 3.27 -8.58
N ASN A 225 -10.32 4.18 -8.24
CA ASN A 225 -10.61 4.51 -6.85
C ASN A 225 -11.06 3.28 -6.05
N MET A 226 -10.76 3.29 -4.77
CA MET A 226 -10.89 2.11 -3.92
C MET A 226 -11.76 2.42 -2.70
N SER A 227 -12.73 1.55 -2.44
CA SER A 227 -13.55 1.58 -1.23
C SER A 227 -13.07 0.54 -0.23
N ILE A 228 -12.94 0.95 1.03
CA ILE A 228 -12.51 0.09 2.12
C ILE A 228 -13.50 0.21 3.27
N VAL A 229 -14.06 -0.92 3.71
CA VAL A 229 -14.94 -1.02 4.89
C VAL A 229 -14.24 -1.85 5.95
N SER A 230 -14.17 -1.34 7.18
CA SER A 230 -13.58 -2.05 8.30
C SER A 230 -14.54 -2.12 9.48
N VAL A 231 -14.68 -3.29 10.10
CA VAL A 231 -15.45 -3.50 11.32
C VAL A 231 -14.55 -4.08 12.40
N GLY A 232 -14.72 -3.62 13.64
CA GLY A 232 -13.93 -4.08 14.78
C GLY A 232 -14.78 -4.25 16.03
N LEU A 233 -14.43 -5.26 16.82
CA LEU A 233 -15.01 -5.55 18.12
C LEU A 233 -13.88 -5.67 19.15
N GLN A 234 -14.03 -5.00 20.30
CA GLN A 234 -13.17 -5.20 21.46
C GLN A 234 -14.02 -5.64 22.65
N TYR A 235 -13.57 -6.70 23.33
CA TYR A 235 -14.13 -7.20 24.58
C TYR A 235 -13.18 -6.93 25.74
N LYS A 236 -13.65 -6.24 26.78
CA LYS A 236 -12.91 -5.81 27.98
C LYS A 236 -13.35 -6.50 29.26
N GLY A 237 -14.18 -7.56 29.15
CA GLY A 237 -14.71 -8.28 30.32
C GLY A 237 -13.67 -9.09 31.11
N ILE A 238 -12.50 -9.31 30.55
CA ILE A 238 -11.38 -9.97 31.25
C ILE A 238 -10.44 -8.88 31.77
N SER A 239 -10.22 -8.87 33.10
CA SER A 239 -9.36 -7.87 33.74
C SER A 239 -7.96 -7.84 33.11
N LYS A 240 -7.47 -6.64 32.74
CA LYS A 240 -6.16 -6.40 32.12
C LYS A 240 -5.94 -7.07 30.75
N LEU A 241 -6.91 -7.79 30.18
CA LEU A 241 -6.76 -8.56 28.96
C LEU A 241 -7.90 -8.24 27.95
N PRO A 242 -7.90 -7.05 27.31
CA PRO A 242 -8.82 -6.79 26.22
C PRO A 242 -8.51 -7.68 25.00
N LEU A 243 -9.56 -8.34 24.48
CA LEU A 243 -9.52 -9.14 23.25
C LEU A 243 -10.11 -8.35 22.10
N ARG A 244 -9.59 -8.55 20.89
CA ARG A 244 -10.02 -7.81 19.70
C ARG A 244 -10.16 -8.73 18.51
N VAL A 245 -11.18 -8.49 17.69
CA VAL A 245 -11.31 -9.08 16.37
C VAL A 245 -11.67 -7.99 15.38
N GLY A 246 -11.24 -8.13 14.15
CA GLY A 246 -11.49 -7.18 13.09
C GLY A 246 -11.62 -7.84 11.73
N TYR A 247 -12.35 -7.18 10.85
CA TYR A 247 -12.48 -7.55 9.45
C TYR A 247 -12.42 -6.31 8.58
N THR A 248 -11.71 -6.40 7.47
CA THR A 248 -11.63 -5.34 6.47
C THR A 248 -11.92 -5.91 5.10
N TYR A 249 -12.81 -5.27 4.38
CA TYR A 249 -13.08 -5.51 2.96
C TYR A 249 -12.56 -4.34 2.14
N SER A 250 -11.91 -4.63 1.02
CA SER A 250 -11.41 -3.64 0.06
C SER A 250 -11.81 -4.03 -1.36
N THR A 251 -12.20 -3.05 -2.17
CA THR A 251 -12.37 -3.28 -3.61
C THR A 251 -11.01 -3.44 -4.29
N ASN A 252 -10.97 -4.14 -5.42
CA ASN A 252 -9.76 -4.24 -6.24
C ASN A 252 -9.65 -2.99 -7.13
N PRO A 253 -8.54 -2.23 -7.08
CA PRO A 253 -8.35 -1.06 -7.95
C PRO A 253 -7.93 -1.42 -9.38
N ILE A 254 -7.56 -2.67 -9.66
CA ILE A 254 -6.96 -3.12 -10.92
C ILE A 254 -8.03 -3.66 -11.87
N ASP A 255 -8.17 -3.03 -13.03
CA ASP A 255 -8.98 -3.58 -14.13
C ASP A 255 -8.30 -4.77 -14.79
N SER A 256 -9.09 -5.75 -15.26
CA SER A 256 -8.57 -6.93 -15.94
C SER A 256 -7.78 -6.58 -17.21
N GLU A 257 -8.19 -5.57 -17.97
CA GLU A 257 -7.47 -5.13 -19.17
C GLU A 257 -6.10 -4.48 -18.87
N LEU A 258 -5.88 -4.02 -17.62
CA LEU A 258 -4.66 -3.36 -17.12
C LEU A 258 -3.88 -4.23 -16.13
N ALA A 259 -4.31 -5.48 -15.91
CA ALA A 259 -3.68 -6.37 -14.92
C ALA A 259 -2.18 -6.53 -15.16
N PHE A 260 -1.74 -6.56 -16.40
CA PHE A 260 -0.33 -6.69 -16.79
C PHE A 260 0.54 -5.55 -16.21
N PHE A 261 0.08 -4.29 -16.27
CA PHE A 261 0.83 -3.14 -15.75
C PHE A 261 1.00 -3.17 -14.23
N SER A 262 0.13 -3.88 -13.52
CA SER A 262 0.17 -4.01 -12.07
C SER A 262 0.95 -5.24 -11.58
N THR A 263 1.61 -5.99 -12.46
CA THR A 263 2.44 -7.15 -12.06
C THR A 263 3.52 -6.79 -11.03
N PRO A 264 4.20 -5.61 -11.11
CA PRO A 264 5.16 -5.20 -10.08
C PRO A 264 4.51 -4.74 -8.75
N ALA A 265 3.20 -4.49 -8.73
CA ALA A 265 2.47 -3.92 -7.60
C ALA A 265 1.12 -4.62 -7.42
N THR A 266 1.13 -5.91 -7.11
CA THR A 266 -0.07 -6.76 -6.97
C THR A 266 -0.86 -6.47 -5.68
N ALA A 267 -1.31 -5.23 -5.49
CA ALA A 267 -2.03 -4.77 -4.30
C ALA A 267 -3.51 -5.21 -4.30
N VAL A 268 -3.77 -6.50 -4.24
CA VAL A 268 -5.10 -7.10 -4.49
C VAL A 268 -5.75 -7.75 -3.27
N ILE A 269 -5.32 -7.43 -2.04
CA ILE A 269 -5.96 -7.95 -0.83
C ILE A 269 -7.38 -7.38 -0.72
N LYS A 270 -8.39 -8.26 -0.81
CA LYS A 270 -9.80 -7.88 -0.70
C LYS A 270 -10.36 -8.12 0.70
N ASN A 271 -9.96 -9.20 1.35
CA ASN A 271 -10.44 -9.57 2.66
C ASN A 271 -9.28 -9.69 3.63
N ALA A 272 -9.39 -9.04 4.78
CA ALA A 272 -8.41 -9.13 5.83
C ALA A 272 -9.08 -9.37 7.18
N PHE A 273 -8.55 -10.34 7.94
CA PHE A 273 -9.02 -10.74 9.25
C PHE A 273 -7.94 -10.43 10.28
N GLN A 274 -8.33 -9.91 11.43
CA GLN A 274 -7.43 -9.61 12.51
C GLN A 274 -7.94 -10.20 13.81
N VAL A 275 -7.03 -10.78 14.60
CA VAL A 275 -7.27 -11.14 15.99
C VAL A 275 -6.16 -10.58 16.83
N GLY A 276 -6.50 -10.04 18.00
CA GLY A 276 -5.50 -9.39 18.84
C GLY A 276 -5.88 -9.40 20.31
N ALA A 277 -4.87 -9.22 21.15
CA ALA A 277 -5.02 -9.06 22.59
C ALA A 277 -4.08 -7.96 23.09
N GLY A 278 -4.48 -7.31 24.17
CA GLY A 278 -3.62 -6.47 24.96
C GLY A 278 -3.39 -7.12 26.31
N TYR A 279 -2.29 -6.79 26.99
CA TYR A 279 -2.06 -7.13 28.39
C TYR A 279 -1.51 -5.92 29.13
N GLN A 280 -2.26 -5.46 30.13
CA GLN A 280 -1.83 -4.35 31.00
C GLN A 280 -0.95 -4.91 32.11
N ILE A 281 0.37 -4.77 31.96
CA ILE A 281 1.35 -5.24 32.93
C ILE A 281 1.19 -4.45 34.23
N ASN A 282 1.11 -3.11 34.12
CA ASN A 282 0.85 -2.19 35.22
C ASN A 282 0.24 -0.88 34.67
N ASP A 283 0.06 0.14 35.52
CA ASP A 283 -0.58 1.42 35.15
C ASP A 283 0.18 2.20 34.07
N ARG A 284 1.43 1.87 33.80
CA ARG A 284 2.27 2.55 32.80
C ARG A 284 2.51 1.72 31.56
N PHE A 285 2.55 0.39 31.64
CA PHE A 285 2.92 -0.50 30.55
C PHE A 285 1.76 -1.36 30.09
N THR A 286 1.51 -1.32 28.80
CA THR A 286 0.59 -2.25 28.11
C THR A 286 1.29 -2.82 26.89
N VAL A 287 1.32 -4.15 26.77
CA VAL A 287 1.78 -4.88 25.59
C VAL A 287 0.56 -5.24 24.75
N ASN A 288 0.67 -5.15 23.43
CA ASN A 288 -0.36 -5.59 22.50
C ASN A 288 0.25 -6.54 21.47
N GLY A 289 -0.53 -7.53 21.08
CA GLY A 289 -0.22 -8.43 19.99
C GLY A 289 -1.40 -8.51 19.03
N VAL A 290 -1.13 -8.62 17.73
CA VAL A 290 -2.15 -8.84 16.71
C VAL A 290 -1.61 -9.78 15.62
N TYR A 291 -2.45 -10.71 15.22
CA TYR A 291 -2.27 -11.51 14.02
C TYR A 291 -3.20 -10.97 12.93
N HIS A 292 -2.65 -10.78 11.75
CA HIS A 292 -3.35 -10.33 10.55
C HIS A 292 -3.22 -11.39 9.46
N TYR A 293 -4.34 -11.74 8.85
CA TYR A 293 -4.42 -12.59 7.66
C TYR A 293 -5.20 -11.86 6.57
N GLY A 294 -4.60 -11.70 5.40
CA GLY A 294 -5.21 -11.05 4.24
C GLY A 294 -5.19 -11.95 3.01
N THR A 295 -6.25 -11.87 2.19
CA THR A 295 -6.36 -12.65 0.94
C THR A 295 -7.07 -11.86 -0.14
N SER A 296 -6.66 -12.08 -1.39
CA SER A 296 -7.33 -11.57 -2.58
C SER A 296 -8.67 -12.27 -2.87
N SER A 297 -8.93 -13.44 -2.27
CA SER A 297 -10.15 -14.24 -2.50
C SER A 297 -10.41 -14.49 -4.00
N GLY A 298 -9.38 -14.93 -4.70
CA GLY A 298 -9.39 -15.16 -6.14
C GLY A 298 -8.23 -14.44 -6.83
N SER A 299 -8.15 -14.58 -8.15
CA SER A 299 -7.09 -13.98 -8.95
C SER A 299 -7.56 -12.69 -9.61
N THR A 300 -6.61 -11.76 -9.80
CA THR A 300 -6.72 -10.69 -10.79
C THR A 300 -6.07 -11.20 -12.05
N ALA A 301 -6.79 -11.18 -13.18
CA ALA A 301 -6.32 -11.74 -14.42
C ALA A 301 -6.60 -10.80 -15.60
N GLY A 302 -5.75 -10.87 -16.62
CA GLY A 302 -5.86 -10.13 -17.87
C GLY A 302 -5.01 -10.74 -18.96
N GLN A 303 -4.88 -10.07 -20.10
CA GLN A 303 -3.98 -10.47 -21.17
C GLN A 303 -2.56 -9.88 -20.96
N LEU A 304 -1.56 -10.48 -21.59
CA LEU A 304 -0.26 -9.85 -21.76
C LEU A 304 -0.41 -8.65 -22.69
N LEU A 305 0.30 -7.58 -22.40
CA LEU A 305 0.28 -6.34 -23.17
C LEU A 305 1.66 -6.11 -23.80
N ASN A 306 1.66 -5.69 -25.07
CA ASN A 306 2.89 -5.40 -25.82
C ASN A 306 2.76 -4.04 -26.52
N PRO A 307 3.69 -3.10 -26.32
CA PRO A 307 3.65 -1.80 -26.97
C PRO A 307 3.65 -1.89 -28.51
N MET A 308 4.25 -2.94 -29.09
CA MET A 308 4.27 -3.15 -30.54
C MET A 308 2.92 -3.61 -31.12
N ALA A 309 1.99 -4.05 -30.28
CA ALA A 309 0.64 -4.49 -30.68
C ALA A 309 -0.44 -3.40 -30.48
N VAL A 310 -0.02 -2.18 -30.11
CA VAL A 310 -0.94 -1.04 -29.91
C VAL A 310 -1.52 -0.60 -31.25
N THR A 311 -2.86 -0.51 -31.30
CA THR A 311 -3.62 0.00 -32.45
C THR A 311 -4.81 0.83 -31.95
N GLY A 312 -5.53 1.52 -32.84
CA GLY A 312 -6.74 2.27 -32.47
C GLY A 312 -7.84 1.42 -31.84
N SER A 313 -7.94 0.13 -32.19
CA SER A 313 -8.88 -0.83 -31.61
C SER A 313 -8.29 -1.66 -30.44
N ASN A 314 -6.98 -1.57 -30.20
CA ASN A 314 -6.26 -2.29 -29.16
C ASN A 314 -5.29 -1.32 -28.43
N PRO A 315 -5.82 -0.38 -27.63
CA PRO A 315 -5.04 0.75 -27.12
C PRO A 315 -3.93 0.36 -26.14
N TYR A 316 -4.00 -0.82 -25.54
CA TYR A 316 -2.99 -1.33 -24.60
C TYR A 316 -2.09 -2.41 -25.20
N GLY A 317 -2.34 -2.80 -26.48
CA GLY A 317 -1.55 -3.83 -27.13
C GLY A 317 -1.78 -5.24 -26.58
N ALA A 318 -3.01 -5.58 -26.21
CA ALA A 318 -3.37 -6.90 -25.69
C ALA A 318 -3.08 -8.01 -26.71
N LEU A 319 -2.45 -9.09 -26.25
CA LEU A 319 -2.08 -10.24 -27.06
C LEU A 319 -3.15 -11.33 -26.94
N PRO A 320 -3.91 -11.65 -27.99
CA PRO A 320 -4.95 -12.68 -27.95
C PRO A 320 -4.39 -14.05 -27.57
N GLY A 321 -5.14 -14.80 -26.77
CA GLY A 321 -4.75 -16.15 -26.33
C GLY A 321 -3.71 -16.19 -25.20
N THR A 322 -3.25 -15.03 -24.70
CA THR A 322 -2.34 -14.94 -23.55
C THR A 322 -3.11 -14.65 -22.27
N SER A 323 -2.48 -14.93 -21.12
CA SER A 323 -3.03 -14.62 -19.82
C SER A 323 -1.91 -14.29 -18.82
N VAL A 324 -2.12 -13.24 -18.03
CA VAL A 324 -1.42 -12.98 -16.78
C VAL A 324 -2.43 -13.09 -15.64
N SER A 325 -2.07 -13.79 -14.57
CA SER A 325 -2.95 -13.97 -13.41
C SER A 325 -2.13 -14.02 -12.13
N TYR A 326 -2.57 -13.29 -11.13
CA TYR A 326 -1.93 -13.29 -9.82
C TYR A 326 -2.95 -13.19 -8.68
N SER A 327 -2.58 -13.74 -7.55
CA SER A 327 -3.31 -13.67 -6.29
C SER A 327 -2.33 -13.37 -5.17
N MET A 328 -2.85 -12.91 -4.03
CA MET A 328 -2.03 -12.57 -2.87
C MET A 328 -2.66 -13.09 -1.58
N THR A 329 -1.82 -13.60 -0.71
CA THR A 329 -2.14 -13.92 0.67
C THR A 329 -1.05 -13.34 1.56
N THR A 330 -1.45 -12.67 2.64
CA THR A 330 -0.53 -12.08 3.61
C THR A 330 -0.80 -12.62 5.00
N SER A 331 0.26 -12.84 5.76
CA SER A 331 0.20 -13.27 7.15
C SER A 331 1.23 -12.47 7.94
N MET A 332 0.77 -11.74 8.97
CA MET A 332 1.62 -10.88 9.79
C MET A 332 1.33 -11.04 11.27
N VAL A 333 2.38 -11.03 12.08
CA VAL A 333 2.29 -10.86 13.53
C VAL A 333 2.93 -9.51 13.88
N MET A 334 2.21 -8.71 14.65
CA MET A 334 2.71 -7.41 15.10
C MET A 334 2.65 -7.32 16.63
N PHE A 335 3.66 -6.70 17.22
CA PHE A 335 3.71 -6.41 18.65
C PHE A 335 3.84 -4.91 18.86
N GLY A 336 3.21 -4.42 19.92
CA GLY A 336 3.27 -3.02 20.31
C GLY A 336 3.42 -2.88 21.81
N LEU A 337 4.15 -1.85 22.24
CA LEU A 337 4.31 -1.44 23.63
C LEU A 337 3.78 -0.01 23.79
N ASN A 338 2.85 0.18 24.72
CA ASN A 338 2.40 1.51 25.14
C ASN A 338 2.98 1.84 26.50
N TYR A 339 3.58 3.03 26.62
CA TYR A 339 4.10 3.54 27.87
C TYR A 339 3.48 4.90 28.21
N THR A 340 2.99 5.05 29.43
CA THR A 340 2.41 6.29 29.96
C THR A 340 3.39 6.96 30.93
N PHE A 341 3.89 8.16 30.58
CA PHE A 341 4.91 8.87 31.34
C PHE A 341 4.39 9.46 32.66
N SER A 342 3.13 9.87 32.74
CA SER A 342 2.52 10.37 33.95
C SER A 342 1.58 9.32 34.59
N LYS A 343 1.54 9.23 35.94
CA LYS A 343 0.47 8.46 36.58
C LYS A 343 -0.88 9.06 36.19
N LYS A 344 -1.85 8.21 35.89
CA LYS A 344 -3.26 8.60 35.92
C LYS A 344 -3.55 8.93 37.41
N GLU A 345 -3.84 10.19 37.70
CA GLU A 345 -4.46 10.60 38.98
C GLU A 345 -5.89 10.04 39.06
#